data_5dc3b5460a03f05665bff54d63b38535
#
_entry.id   5dc3b5460a03f05665bff54d63b38535
#
_cell.length_a   1.000
_cell.length_b   1.000
_cell.length_c   1.000
_cell.angle_alpha   90.00
_cell.angle_beta   90.00
_cell.angle_gamma   90.00
#
_symmetry.space_group_name_H-M   'P 1'
#
loop_
_entity.id
_entity.type
_entity.pdbx_description
1 polymer ?
#
loop_
_entity_poly.entity_id
_entity_poly.type
_entity_poly.pdbx_seq_one_letter_code
_entity_poly.pdbx_strand_id
1 'polypeptide(L)'
;MYFRKYFEIHVRDGEENMSKYDSLNAMQQEAVFHTEGPVLILAGAGSGKTRVLTHRIAYLIEEKGINPWNIMAITFTNKAAQEMRERVDQIVGFGSESIWVSTFHSSCVRMLRRYIDRLGYDNNFTIYDTDDQKTVIKEICKRLNIDTKQFKERTLMAAISSAKDELVSPAEYKLQASTASGYGAQTIARVYEAYQKQLRQNNALDFDDLIVKTVELFQSCPDVLDYYQERFRYIMVDEYQDTNTAQFKFVSLLAEKYKNLCVVGDDDQSIYKFRGANIGNILGYEKVFPQAKVIKLEQNYRSTQNILSAANEVIKNNEGRKDKTLWTANEEGAPIHFRQFQNGYEEAEYI
;
A
#
# COMPACT_ATOMS: atom_id res chain seq x y z
N MET A 1 -33.28 -24.45 -13.03
CA MET A 1 -33.15 -25.91 -13.15
C MET A 1 -32.31 -26.29 -14.36
N TYR A 2 -31.05 -25.71 -14.49
CA TYR A 2 -30.13 -25.97 -15.63
C TYR A 2 -28.66 -25.72 -15.25
N PHE A 3 -28.21 -26.20 -14.05
CA PHE A 3 -26.79 -26.10 -13.66
C PHE A 3 -26.34 -27.32 -12.82
N ARG A 4 -26.74 -28.53 -13.23
CA ARG A 4 -26.36 -29.76 -12.50
C ARG A 4 -26.02 -30.91 -13.45
N LYS A 5 -25.23 -30.65 -14.51
CA LYS A 5 -24.92 -31.72 -15.46
C LYS A 5 -23.57 -31.56 -16.19
N TYR A 6 -22.49 -31.15 -15.49
CA TYR A 6 -21.13 -31.23 -16.05
C TYR A 6 -20.09 -31.42 -14.92
N PHE A 7 -20.26 -32.46 -14.10
CA PHE A 7 -19.20 -32.93 -13.21
C PHE A 7 -19.28 -34.47 -13.08
N GLU A 8 -19.10 -35.17 -14.20
CA GLU A 8 -18.57 -36.52 -14.20
C GLU A 8 -17.21 -36.46 -14.85
N ILE A 9 -16.19 -36.17 -14.03
CA ILE A 9 -14.79 -36.30 -14.44
C ILE A 9 -14.38 -37.75 -14.20
N HIS A 10 -13.96 -38.39 -15.27
CA HIS A 10 -13.32 -39.70 -15.31
C HIS A 10 -12.16 -39.71 -14.30
N VAL A 11 -12.29 -40.50 -13.25
CA VAL A 11 -11.20 -40.92 -12.40
C VAL A 11 -10.29 -41.79 -13.28
N ARG A 12 -9.15 -41.27 -13.71
CA ARG A 12 -8.02 -42.05 -14.16
C ARG A 12 -7.17 -42.37 -12.94
N ASP A 13 -7.04 -43.64 -12.67
CA ASP A 13 -6.23 -44.21 -11.60
C ASP A 13 -4.76 -43.74 -11.70
N GLY A 14 -4.21 -43.22 -10.56
CA GLY A 14 -2.79 -43.30 -10.27
C GLY A 14 -1.96 -42.02 -10.23
N GLU A 15 -2.52 -40.81 -10.43
CA GLU A 15 -1.81 -39.56 -10.10
C GLU A 15 -2.50 -38.93 -8.88
N GLU A 16 -1.83 -38.88 -7.73
CA GLU A 16 -2.20 -38.00 -6.63
C GLU A 16 -2.23 -36.59 -7.19
N ASN A 17 -3.42 -36.06 -7.38
CA ASN A 17 -3.65 -34.70 -7.88
C ASN A 17 -3.19 -33.73 -6.79
N MET A 18 -1.88 -33.44 -6.74
CA MET A 18 -1.32 -32.47 -5.78
C MET A 18 -2.06 -31.15 -5.93
N SER A 19 -2.66 -30.69 -4.84
CA SER A 19 -3.30 -29.38 -4.78
C SER A 19 -2.24 -28.31 -5.04
N LYS A 20 -2.60 -27.27 -5.78
CA LYS A 20 -1.72 -26.09 -5.97
C LYS A 20 -1.24 -25.49 -4.64
N TYR A 21 -1.94 -25.75 -3.53
CA TYR A 21 -1.60 -25.29 -2.20
C TYR A 21 -0.57 -26.16 -1.48
N ASP A 22 -0.32 -27.40 -1.94
CA ASP A 22 0.66 -28.33 -1.35
C ASP A 22 2.10 -27.87 -1.53
N SER A 23 2.33 -27.01 -2.51
CA SER A 23 3.62 -26.35 -2.75
C SER A 23 3.93 -25.21 -1.77
N LEU A 24 2.99 -24.83 -0.92
CA LEU A 24 3.14 -23.82 0.12
C LEU A 24 3.61 -24.46 1.44
N ASN A 25 4.50 -23.79 2.18
CA ASN A 25 4.83 -24.23 3.53
C ASN A 25 3.67 -23.99 4.51
N ALA A 26 3.74 -24.58 5.70
CA ALA A 26 2.66 -24.54 6.70
C ALA A 26 2.19 -23.11 7.04
N MET A 27 3.13 -22.15 7.20
CA MET A 27 2.78 -20.76 7.52
C MET A 27 2.15 -20.04 6.34
N GLN A 28 2.61 -20.34 5.12
CA GLN A 28 1.99 -19.84 3.89
C GLN A 28 0.59 -20.40 3.71
N GLN A 29 0.39 -21.70 3.98
CA GLN A 29 -0.94 -22.32 3.96
C GLN A 29 -1.86 -21.69 5.01
N GLU A 30 -1.39 -21.48 6.24
CA GLU A 30 -2.17 -20.79 7.28
C GLU A 30 -2.61 -19.39 6.80
N ALA A 31 -1.71 -18.64 6.18
CA ALA A 31 -2.00 -17.30 5.64
C ALA A 31 -2.99 -17.33 4.46
N VAL A 32 -2.97 -18.38 3.65
CA VAL A 32 -3.90 -18.56 2.53
C VAL A 32 -5.28 -18.97 3.02
N PHE A 33 -5.36 -19.89 3.97
CA PHE A 33 -6.62 -20.53 4.39
C PHE A 33 -7.39 -19.72 5.45
N HIS A 34 -6.74 -18.85 6.20
CA HIS A 34 -7.39 -17.96 7.17
C HIS A 34 -8.08 -16.80 6.48
N THR A 35 -9.29 -16.97 5.96
CA THR A 35 -9.98 -16.02 5.07
C THR A 35 -10.74 -14.92 5.77
N GLU A 36 -11.27 -15.17 6.96
CA GLU A 36 -12.16 -14.24 7.66
C GLU A 36 -11.44 -13.41 8.72
N GLY A 37 -11.87 -12.17 8.88
CA GLY A 37 -11.31 -11.22 9.83
C GLY A 37 -10.00 -10.56 9.38
N PRO A 38 -9.46 -9.65 10.21
CA PRO A 38 -8.23 -8.94 9.89
C PRO A 38 -7.01 -9.85 10.07
N VAL A 39 -6.09 -9.78 9.11
CA VAL A 39 -4.86 -10.59 9.09
C VAL A 39 -3.67 -9.70 8.81
N LEU A 40 -2.64 -9.83 9.64
CA LEU A 40 -1.31 -9.24 9.42
C LEU A 40 -0.33 -10.36 9.07
N ILE A 41 0.20 -10.35 7.87
CA ILE A 41 1.26 -11.26 7.43
C ILE A 41 2.60 -10.50 7.50
N LEU A 42 3.39 -10.82 8.51
CA LEU A 42 4.76 -10.32 8.66
C LEU A 42 5.68 -11.23 7.86
N ALA A 43 6.14 -10.74 6.73
CA ALA A 43 6.79 -11.56 5.73
C ALA A 43 8.16 -10.99 5.37
N GLY A 44 9.21 -11.63 5.81
CA GLY A 44 10.57 -11.21 5.50
C GLY A 44 10.90 -11.21 4.00
N ALA A 45 12.03 -10.64 3.65
CA ALA A 45 12.53 -10.64 2.28
C ALA A 45 12.59 -12.07 1.71
N GLY A 46 12.12 -12.29 0.48
CA GLY A 46 12.19 -13.60 -0.19
C GLY A 46 11.34 -14.71 0.43
N SER A 47 10.39 -14.40 1.33
CA SER A 47 9.50 -15.38 1.98
C SER A 47 8.23 -15.72 1.18
N GLY A 48 8.03 -15.08 0.02
CA GLY A 48 6.89 -15.35 -0.86
C GLY A 48 5.65 -14.51 -0.57
N LYS A 49 5.79 -13.25 -0.10
CA LYS A 49 4.69 -12.29 0.13
C LYS A 49 3.63 -12.33 -0.96
N THR A 50 4.02 -12.00 -2.19
CA THR A 50 3.11 -11.94 -3.34
C THR A 50 2.51 -13.31 -3.68
N ARG A 51 3.29 -14.39 -3.50
CA ARG A 51 2.81 -15.78 -3.70
C ARG A 51 1.66 -16.09 -2.76
N VAL A 52 1.78 -15.75 -1.49
CA VAL A 52 0.71 -15.95 -0.50
C VAL A 52 -0.53 -15.15 -0.86
N LEU A 53 -0.39 -13.88 -1.24
CA LEU A 53 -1.54 -13.06 -1.65
C LEU A 53 -2.26 -13.63 -2.87
N THR A 54 -1.53 -14.04 -3.91
CA THR A 54 -2.14 -14.60 -5.12
C THR A 54 -2.82 -15.94 -4.88
N HIS A 55 -2.24 -16.83 -4.05
CA HIS A 55 -2.87 -18.09 -3.66
C HIS A 55 -4.08 -17.87 -2.74
N ARG A 56 -4.05 -16.85 -1.86
CA ARG A 56 -5.19 -16.48 -1.04
C ARG A 56 -6.37 -15.99 -1.89
N ILE A 57 -6.11 -15.18 -2.92
CA ILE A 57 -7.14 -14.77 -3.89
C ILE A 57 -7.73 -16.00 -4.59
N ALA A 58 -6.88 -16.90 -5.07
CA ALA A 58 -7.34 -18.12 -5.71
C ALA A 58 -8.20 -18.99 -4.76
N TYR A 59 -7.77 -19.14 -3.53
CA TYR A 59 -8.50 -19.91 -2.51
C TYR A 59 -9.88 -19.31 -2.21
N LEU A 60 -9.97 -17.98 -2.08
CA LEU A 60 -11.24 -17.29 -1.89
C LEU A 60 -12.22 -17.57 -3.04
N ILE A 61 -11.74 -17.57 -4.27
CA ILE A 61 -12.59 -17.75 -5.45
C ILE A 61 -12.99 -19.21 -5.61
N GLU A 62 -12.03 -20.12 -5.59
CA GLU A 62 -12.24 -21.51 -5.98
C GLU A 62 -12.83 -22.36 -4.86
N GLU A 63 -12.31 -22.20 -3.64
CA GLU A 63 -12.69 -23.05 -2.50
C GLU A 63 -13.79 -22.41 -1.65
N LYS A 64 -13.78 -21.08 -1.52
CA LYS A 64 -14.79 -20.34 -0.74
C LYS A 64 -15.95 -19.86 -1.61
N GLY A 65 -15.85 -19.94 -2.93
CA GLY A 65 -16.90 -19.50 -3.85
C GLY A 65 -17.15 -17.98 -3.82
N ILE A 66 -16.15 -17.20 -3.40
CA ILE A 66 -16.27 -15.74 -3.33
C ILE A 66 -16.25 -15.18 -4.75
N ASN A 67 -17.23 -14.31 -5.04
CA ASN A 67 -17.28 -13.65 -6.33
C ASN A 67 -16.03 -12.76 -6.51
N PRO A 68 -15.26 -12.91 -7.60
CA PRO A 68 -14.08 -12.08 -7.89
C PRO A 68 -14.35 -10.57 -7.79
N TRP A 69 -15.55 -10.12 -8.10
CA TRP A 69 -16.01 -8.73 -7.93
C TRP A 69 -15.91 -8.21 -6.49
N ASN A 70 -15.98 -9.10 -5.49
CA ASN A 70 -15.90 -8.76 -4.08
C ASN A 70 -14.48 -8.70 -3.54
N ILE A 71 -13.47 -8.86 -4.38
CA ILE A 71 -12.06 -8.89 -3.99
C ILE A 71 -11.34 -7.65 -4.49
N MET A 72 -10.64 -6.97 -3.59
CA MET A 72 -9.75 -5.85 -3.88
C MET A 72 -8.32 -6.19 -3.43
N ALA A 73 -7.35 -6.00 -4.33
CA ALA A 73 -5.94 -6.15 -4.02
C ALA A 73 -5.18 -4.88 -4.42
N ILE A 74 -4.47 -4.30 -3.46
CA ILE A 74 -3.80 -3.01 -3.60
C ILE A 74 -2.30 -3.20 -3.46
N THR A 75 -1.56 -2.51 -4.33
CA THR A 75 -0.10 -2.41 -4.28
C THR A 75 0.36 -0.98 -4.59
N PHE A 76 1.67 -0.72 -4.55
CA PHE A 76 2.21 0.64 -4.70
C PHE A 76 2.51 1.05 -6.13
N THR A 77 2.81 0.11 -7.03
CA THR A 77 3.20 0.44 -8.40
C THR A 77 2.31 -0.26 -9.43
N ASN A 78 2.11 0.39 -10.58
CA ASN A 78 1.35 -0.20 -11.67
C ASN A 78 1.98 -1.51 -12.17
N LYS A 79 3.32 -1.60 -12.15
CA LYS A 79 4.05 -2.82 -12.50
C LYS A 79 3.69 -3.95 -11.54
N ALA A 80 3.75 -3.71 -10.22
CA ALA A 80 3.41 -4.72 -9.23
C ALA A 80 1.92 -5.13 -9.31
N ALA A 81 1.02 -4.19 -9.61
CA ALA A 81 -0.40 -4.49 -9.82
C ALA A 81 -0.61 -5.39 -11.05
N GLN A 82 0.11 -5.12 -12.13
CA GLN A 82 0.06 -5.96 -13.33
C GLN A 82 0.63 -7.35 -13.08
N GLU A 83 1.80 -7.46 -12.46
CA GLU A 83 2.41 -8.75 -12.10
C GLU A 83 1.51 -9.57 -11.17
N MET A 84 0.86 -8.92 -10.19
CA MET A 84 -0.09 -9.58 -9.31
C MET A 84 -1.29 -10.11 -10.09
N ARG A 85 -1.85 -9.32 -11.01
CA ARG A 85 -2.95 -9.71 -11.87
C ARG A 85 -2.58 -10.93 -12.72
N GLU A 86 -1.44 -10.87 -13.44
CA GLU A 86 -0.97 -11.96 -14.30
C GLU A 86 -0.78 -13.27 -13.51
N ARG A 87 -0.25 -13.19 -12.29
CA ARG A 87 -0.11 -14.37 -11.41
C ARG A 87 -1.45 -14.92 -10.94
N VAL A 88 -2.41 -14.05 -10.61
CA VAL A 88 -3.76 -14.48 -10.25
C VAL A 88 -4.45 -15.15 -11.44
N ASP A 89 -4.34 -14.56 -12.64
CA ASP A 89 -4.90 -15.10 -13.88
C ASP A 89 -4.33 -16.50 -14.19
N GLN A 90 -3.03 -16.71 -13.97
CA GLN A 90 -2.38 -18.02 -14.13
C GLN A 90 -2.89 -19.08 -13.14
N ILE A 91 -3.25 -18.68 -11.92
CA ILE A 91 -3.68 -19.60 -10.87
C ILE A 91 -5.16 -19.92 -10.96
N VAL A 92 -6.00 -18.88 -11.15
CA VAL A 92 -7.48 -18.97 -11.13
C VAL A 92 -8.03 -19.33 -12.53
N GLY A 93 -7.34 -18.89 -13.58
CA GLY A 93 -7.84 -19.04 -14.94
C GLY A 93 -9.00 -18.08 -15.22
N PHE A 94 -10.16 -18.60 -15.57
CA PHE A 94 -11.31 -17.82 -16.01
C PHE A 94 -12.01 -17.08 -14.85
N GLY A 95 -12.39 -15.82 -15.08
CA GLY A 95 -13.19 -15.00 -14.14
C GLY A 95 -12.39 -14.03 -13.26
N SER A 96 -11.06 -14.07 -13.33
CA SER A 96 -10.16 -13.20 -12.57
C SER A 96 -10.23 -11.71 -13.00
N GLU A 97 -10.74 -11.39 -14.18
CA GLU A 97 -10.83 -10.03 -14.74
C GLU A 97 -11.66 -9.08 -13.87
N SER A 98 -12.60 -9.64 -13.11
CA SER A 98 -13.49 -8.88 -12.22
C SER A 98 -12.84 -8.46 -10.90
N ILE A 99 -11.68 -9.03 -10.56
CA ILE A 99 -10.92 -8.67 -9.37
C ILE A 99 -10.40 -7.24 -9.54
N TRP A 100 -10.54 -6.44 -8.47
CA TRP A 100 -9.98 -5.08 -8.47
C TRP A 100 -8.53 -5.10 -8.00
N VAL A 101 -7.60 -5.36 -8.93
CA VAL A 101 -6.16 -5.25 -8.68
C VAL A 101 -5.66 -3.90 -9.20
N SER A 102 -5.12 -3.05 -8.33
CA SER A 102 -4.66 -1.70 -8.71
C SER A 102 -3.75 -1.08 -7.65
N THR A 103 -3.21 0.11 -7.96
CA THR A 103 -2.56 0.95 -6.95
C THR A 103 -3.58 1.74 -6.13
N PHE A 104 -3.17 2.30 -4.98
CA PHE A 104 -3.98 3.23 -4.19
C PHE A 104 -4.53 4.36 -5.06
N HIS A 105 -3.65 5.08 -5.75
CA HIS A 105 -4.03 6.23 -6.58
C HIS A 105 -4.98 5.85 -7.71
N SER A 106 -4.72 4.75 -8.42
CA SER A 106 -5.60 4.28 -9.50
C SER A 106 -6.99 3.92 -8.99
N SER A 107 -7.09 3.32 -7.79
CA SER A 107 -8.37 3.04 -7.13
C SER A 107 -9.10 4.33 -6.81
N CYS A 108 -8.43 5.29 -6.19
CA CYS A 108 -8.99 6.58 -5.81
C CYS A 108 -9.49 7.37 -7.04
N VAL A 109 -8.68 7.45 -8.10
CA VAL A 109 -9.10 8.11 -9.36
C VAL A 109 -10.40 7.51 -9.89
N ARG A 110 -10.51 6.17 -9.95
CA ARG A 110 -11.72 5.50 -10.47
C ARG A 110 -12.95 5.77 -9.59
N MET A 111 -12.79 5.88 -8.27
CA MET A 111 -13.87 6.20 -7.33
C MET A 111 -14.26 7.68 -7.45
N LEU A 112 -13.29 8.59 -7.47
CA LEU A 112 -13.53 10.02 -7.61
C LEU A 112 -14.16 10.39 -8.94
N ARG A 113 -13.72 9.80 -10.06
CA ARG A 113 -14.36 10.02 -11.39
C ARG A 113 -15.85 9.70 -11.40
N ARG A 114 -16.32 8.89 -10.45
CA ARG A 114 -17.73 8.49 -10.35
C ARG A 114 -18.54 9.35 -9.38
N TYR A 115 -17.93 9.86 -8.32
CA TYR A 115 -18.67 10.44 -7.20
C TYR A 115 -18.10 11.77 -6.65
N ILE A 116 -17.08 12.37 -7.25
CA ILE A 116 -16.45 13.57 -6.70
C ILE A 116 -17.37 14.81 -6.79
N ASP A 117 -18.41 14.75 -7.64
CA ASP A 117 -19.47 15.75 -7.70
C ASP A 117 -20.15 15.95 -6.35
N ARG A 118 -20.21 14.90 -5.52
CA ARG A 118 -20.72 14.96 -4.14
C ARG A 118 -19.86 15.88 -3.24
N LEU A 119 -18.61 16.10 -3.58
CA LEU A 119 -17.71 17.07 -2.94
C LEU A 119 -17.71 18.43 -3.66
N GLY A 120 -18.54 18.58 -4.71
CA GLY A 120 -18.70 19.79 -5.52
C GLY A 120 -17.55 20.08 -6.47
N TYR A 121 -16.86 19.07 -6.96
CA TYR A 121 -15.99 19.12 -8.13
C TYR A 121 -16.74 18.57 -9.36
N ASP A 122 -16.24 18.88 -10.55
CA ASP A 122 -16.71 18.18 -11.74
C ASP A 122 -15.98 16.86 -11.91
N ASN A 123 -16.69 15.84 -12.40
CA ASN A 123 -16.12 14.49 -12.56
C ASN A 123 -14.95 14.40 -13.55
N ASN A 124 -14.80 15.40 -14.43
CA ASN A 124 -13.72 15.54 -15.40
C ASN A 124 -12.49 16.31 -14.86
N PHE A 125 -12.30 16.37 -13.54
CA PHE A 125 -11.19 17.09 -12.90
C PHE A 125 -9.83 16.76 -13.53
N THR A 126 -8.93 17.75 -13.52
CA THR A 126 -7.55 17.56 -13.97
C THR A 126 -6.68 17.05 -12.83
N ILE A 127 -5.73 16.15 -13.13
CA ILE A 127 -4.72 15.70 -12.18
C ILE A 127 -3.43 16.47 -12.46
N TYR A 128 -2.99 17.26 -11.50
CA TYR A 128 -1.78 18.07 -11.62
C TYR A 128 -0.55 17.22 -11.27
N ASP A 129 0.42 17.26 -12.18
CA ASP A 129 1.73 16.68 -11.92
C ASP A 129 2.64 17.63 -11.10
N THR A 130 3.90 17.26 -10.90
CA THR A 130 4.86 18.04 -10.11
C THR A 130 5.15 19.40 -10.71
N ASP A 131 5.17 19.52 -12.04
CA ASP A 131 5.46 20.81 -12.73
C ASP A 131 4.24 21.73 -12.69
N ASP A 132 3.03 21.19 -12.84
CA ASP A 132 1.79 21.94 -12.64
C ASP A 132 1.70 22.50 -11.22
N GLN A 133 1.93 21.66 -10.21
CA GLN A 133 1.96 22.03 -8.80
C GLN A 133 2.95 23.16 -8.54
N LYS A 134 4.18 23.02 -9.04
CA LYS A 134 5.25 24.02 -8.91
C LYS A 134 4.85 25.35 -9.52
N THR A 135 4.22 25.33 -10.69
CA THR A 135 3.73 26.52 -11.36
C THR A 135 2.70 27.27 -10.51
N VAL A 136 1.72 26.55 -10.00
CA VAL A 136 0.68 27.12 -9.12
C VAL A 136 1.29 27.68 -7.82
N ILE A 137 2.20 26.94 -7.18
CA ILE A 137 2.88 27.41 -5.95
C ILE A 137 3.67 28.69 -6.22
N LYS A 138 4.38 28.78 -7.35
CA LYS A 138 5.13 29.98 -7.75
C LYS A 138 4.23 31.21 -7.93
N GLU A 139 3.09 31.03 -8.57
CA GLU A 139 2.09 32.10 -8.75
C GLU A 139 1.51 32.56 -7.41
N ILE A 140 1.22 31.61 -6.51
CA ILE A 140 0.74 31.89 -5.15
C ILE A 140 1.79 32.67 -4.36
N CYS A 141 3.05 32.27 -4.38
CA CYS A 141 4.14 32.98 -3.70
C CYS A 141 4.24 34.42 -4.20
N LYS A 142 4.16 34.65 -5.51
CA LYS A 142 4.15 35.99 -6.10
C LYS A 142 2.96 36.83 -5.59
N ARG A 143 1.74 36.25 -5.59
CA ARG A 143 0.52 36.93 -5.14
C ARG A 143 0.53 37.25 -3.64
N LEU A 144 1.13 36.39 -2.82
CA LEU A 144 1.22 36.56 -1.37
C LEU A 144 2.47 37.33 -0.91
N ASN A 145 3.31 37.82 -1.86
CA ASN A 145 4.60 38.49 -1.59
C ASN A 145 5.54 37.62 -0.71
N ILE A 146 5.64 36.33 -1.01
CA ILE A 146 6.52 35.40 -0.31
C ILE A 146 7.85 35.32 -1.09
N ASP A 147 8.96 35.53 -0.37
CA ASP A 147 10.31 35.41 -0.95
C ASP A 147 10.64 33.93 -1.23
N THR A 148 10.69 33.57 -2.52
CA THR A 148 11.02 32.20 -2.97
C THR A 148 12.50 31.84 -2.77
N LYS A 149 13.38 32.79 -2.45
CA LYS A 149 14.76 32.49 -2.03
C LYS A 149 14.78 31.90 -0.61
N GLN A 150 13.90 32.38 0.26
CA GLN A 150 13.74 31.90 1.62
C GLN A 150 12.83 30.66 1.65
N PHE A 151 11.73 30.66 0.89
CA PHE A 151 10.75 29.58 0.81
C PHE A 151 10.74 28.97 -0.59
N LYS A 152 11.64 28.02 -0.84
CA LYS A 152 11.73 27.35 -2.13
C LYS A 152 10.43 26.58 -2.41
N GLU A 153 9.96 26.60 -3.63
CA GLU A 153 8.74 25.93 -4.06
C GLU A 153 8.74 24.44 -3.67
N ARG A 154 9.88 23.76 -3.85
CA ARG A 154 10.04 22.35 -3.47
C ARG A 154 9.82 22.11 -1.98
N THR A 155 10.27 23.03 -1.12
CA THR A 155 10.07 22.94 0.35
C THR A 155 8.59 23.12 0.71
N LEU A 156 7.93 24.09 0.07
CA LEU A 156 6.50 24.33 0.26
C LEU A 156 5.67 23.13 -0.18
N MET A 157 5.95 22.58 -1.37
CA MET A 157 5.29 21.38 -1.89
C MET A 157 5.48 20.18 -0.95
N ALA A 158 6.71 19.94 -0.49
CA ALA A 158 7.00 18.83 0.43
C ALA A 158 6.25 18.97 1.76
N ALA A 159 6.14 20.19 2.30
CA ALA A 159 5.39 20.43 3.54
C ALA A 159 3.87 20.20 3.36
N ILE A 160 3.33 20.63 2.21
CA ILE A 160 1.91 20.42 1.87
C ILE A 160 1.63 18.92 1.67
N SER A 161 2.49 18.23 0.92
CA SER A 161 2.38 16.78 0.69
C SER A 161 2.43 16.01 2.02
N SER A 162 3.38 16.33 2.89
CA SER A 162 3.46 15.73 4.23
C SER A 162 2.21 15.97 5.08
N ALA A 163 1.61 17.16 5.00
CA ALA A 163 0.36 17.44 5.70
C ALA A 163 -0.81 16.60 5.14
N LYS A 164 -0.89 16.45 3.81
CA LYS A 164 -1.90 15.60 3.15
C LYS A 164 -1.73 14.13 3.48
N ASP A 165 -0.49 13.63 3.52
CA ASP A 165 -0.17 12.25 3.93
C ASP A 165 -0.69 11.92 5.33
N GLU A 166 -0.69 12.91 6.24
CA GLU A 166 -1.21 12.80 7.60
C GLU A 166 -2.69 13.25 7.73
N LEU A 167 -3.39 13.49 6.61
CA LEU A 167 -4.77 13.98 6.56
C LEU A 167 -4.97 15.33 7.29
N VAL A 168 -3.93 16.15 7.40
CA VAL A 168 -4.02 17.49 8.00
C VAL A 168 -4.53 18.48 6.96
N SER A 169 -5.75 18.96 7.14
CA SER A 169 -6.37 19.97 6.28
C SER A 169 -5.67 21.32 6.36
N PRO A 170 -5.84 22.25 5.38
CA PRO A 170 -5.31 23.60 5.46
C PRO A 170 -5.74 24.35 6.75
N ALA A 171 -6.96 24.13 7.21
CA ALA A 171 -7.48 24.75 8.43
C ALA A 171 -6.78 24.22 9.70
N GLU A 172 -6.62 22.90 9.79
CA GLU A 172 -5.89 22.27 10.89
C GLU A 172 -4.41 22.64 10.89
N TYR A 173 -3.78 22.67 9.72
CA TYR A 173 -2.39 23.10 9.58
C TYR A 173 -2.20 24.55 10.05
N LYS A 174 -3.15 25.45 9.71
CA LYS A 174 -3.15 26.84 10.16
C LYS A 174 -3.28 26.95 11.68
N LEU A 175 -4.13 26.13 12.29
CA LEU A 175 -4.28 26.07 13.74
C LEU A 175 -2.99 25.58 14.42
N GLN A 176 -2.37 24.50 13.91
CA GLN A 176 -1.09 24.01 14.41
C GLN A 176 0.02 25.05 14.26
N ALA A 177 0.06 25.74 13.10
CA ALA A 177 1.03 26.80 12.85
C ALA A 177 0.87 28.03 13.76
N SER A 178 -0.34 28.29 14.27
CA SER A 178 -0.59 29.40 15.19
C SER A 178 -0.01 29.16 16.60
N THR A 179 0.15 27.90 16.98
CA THR A 179 0.75 27.50 18.27
C THR A 179 2.25 27.25 18.16
N ALA A 180 2.76 27.06 16.95
CA ALA A 180 4.18 26.85 16.69
C ALA A 180 4.94 28.18 16.69
N SER A 181 6.05 28.25 17.42
CA SER A 181 6.92 29.41 17.47
C SER A 181 7.75 29.53 16.17
N GLY A 182 7.15 30.01 15.06
CA GLY A 182 7.93 30.18 13.84
C GLY A 182 7.18 30.81 12.67
N TYR A 183 7.78 31.87 12.10
CA TYR A 183 7.31 32.54 10.86
C TYR A 183 7.17 31.57 9.68
N GLY A 184 8.00 30.53 9.60
CA GLY A 184 7.98 29.54 8.54
C GLY A 184 6.68 28.73 8.49
N ALA A 185 6.19 28.25 9.62
CA ALA A 185 4.96 27.44 9.69
C ALA A 185 3.73 28.26 9.24
N GLN A 186 3.63 29.52 9.66
CA GLN A 186 2.54 30.41 9.26
C GLN A 186 2.57 30.73 7.77
N THR A 187 3.77 30.89 7.17
CA THR A 187 3.93 31.10 5.73
C THR A 187 3.46 29.87 4.94
N ILE A 188 3.87 28.67 5.37
CA ILE A 188 3.42 27.41 4.75
C ILE A 188 1.90 27.28 4.85
N ALA A 189 1.30 27.59 6.01
CA ALA A 189 -0.15 27.54 6.21
C ALA A 189 -0.91 28.45 5.22
N ARG A 190 -0.42 29.68 5.01
CA ARG A 190 -0.99 30.62 4.03
C ARG A 190 -0.88 30.09 2.60
N VAL A 191 0.26 29.51 2.25
CA VAL A 191 0.46 28.92 0.92
C VAL A 191 -0.43 27.71 0.72
N TYR A 192 -0.53 26.82 1.72
CA TYR A 192 -1.37 25.62 1.65
C TYR A 192 -2.85 25.98 1.46
N GLU A 193 -3.37 26.93 2.23
CA GLU A 193 -4.74 27.42 2.09
C GLU A 193 -4.99 27.98 0.68
N ALA A 194 -4.08 28.82 0.18
CA ALA A 194 -4.18 29.42 -1.14
C ALA A 194 -4.04 28.37 -2.27
N TYR A 195 -3.18 27.38 -2.08
CA TYR A 195 -2.94 26.29 -3.03
C TYR A 195 -4.21 25.43 -3.17
N GLN A 196 -4.78 24.98 -2.06
CA GLN A 196 -5.98 24.14 -2.09
C GLN A 196 -7.18 24.89 -2.67
N LYS A 197 -7.30 26.21 -2.39
CA LYS A 197 -8.31 27.07 -3.01
C LYS A 197 -8.11 27.18 -4.52
N GLN A 198 -6.88 27.31 -4.99
CA GLN A 198 -6.57 27.41 -6.42
C GLN A 198 -6.86 26.10 -7.15
N LEU A 199 -6.47 24.95 -6.58
CA LEU A 199 -6.81 23.65 -7.15
C LEU A 199 -8.34 23.50 -7.29
N ARG A 200 -9.09 23.86 -6.25
CA ARG A 200 -10.56 23.83 -6.29
C ARG A 200 -11.13 24.68 -7.42
N GLN A 201 -10.63 25.91 -7.59
CA GLN A 201 -11.09 26.84 -8.65
C GLN A 201 -10.79 26.30 -10.06
N ASN A 202 -9.68 25.58 -10.20
CA ASN A 202 -9.24 25.00 -11.46
C ASN A 202 -9.90 23.64 -11.75
N ASN A 203 -10.81 23.15 -10.90
CA ASN A 203 -11.32 21.80 -10.91
C ASN A 203 -10.19 20.78 -11.06
N ALA A 204 -9.16 20.90 -10.21
CA ALA A 204 -7.94 20.09 -10.24
C ALA A 204 -7.67 19.44 -8.90
N LEU A 205 -6.99 18.31 -8.94
CA LEU A 205 -6.43 17.58 -7.80
C LEU A 205 -4.96 17.31 -8.06
N ASP A 206 -4.12 17.33 -7.03
CA ASP A 206 -2.80 16.73 -7.13
C ASP A 206 -2.82 15.24 -6.74
N PHE A 207 -1.66 14.58 -6.78
CA PHE A 207 -1.58 13.15 -6.47
C PHE A 207 -2.01 12.83 -5.03
N ASP A 208 -1.64 13.66 -4.06
CA ASP A 208 -2.01 13.46 -2.66
C ASP A 208 -3.52 13.66 -2.47
N ASP A 209 -4.11 14.64 -3.16
CA ASP A 209 -5.56 14.90 -3.14
C ASP A 209 -6.37 13.69 -3.60
N LEU A 210 -5.85 12.84 -4.48
CA LEU A 210 -6.58 11.64 -4.93
C LEU A 210 -6.96 10.75 -3.75
N ILE A 211 -6.06 10.57 -2.79
CA ILE A 211 -6.33 9.75 -1.60
C ILE A 211 -7.12 10.57 -0.57
N VAL A 212 -6.69 11.80 -0.27
CA VAL A 212 -7.34 12.69 0.70
C VAL A 212 -8.81 12.91 0.34
N LYS A 213 -9.12 13.23 -0.92
CA LYS A 213 -10.50 13.46 -1.38
C LYS A 213 -11.34 12.19 -1.43
N THR A 214 -10.73 11.02 -1.63
CA THR A 214 -11.47 9.75 -1.50
C THR A 214 -11.82 9.46 -0.05
N VAL A 215 -10.91 9.73 0.89
CA VAL A 215 -11.20 9.63 2.33
C VAL A 215 -12.31 10.62 2.72
N GLU A 216 -12.22 11.87 2.28
CA GLU A 216 -13.25 12.90 2.52
C GLU A 216 -14.62 12.49 1.94
N LEU A 217 -14.64 11.93 0.72
CA LEU A 217 -15.84 11.40 0.09
C LEU A 217 -16.51 10.30 0.93
N PHE A 218 -15.73 9.34 1.41
CA PHE A 218 -16.24 8.25 2.23
C PHE A 218 -16.76 8.72 3.59
N GLN A 219 -16.13 9.72 4.20
CA GLN A 219 -16.56 10.29 5.47
C GLN A 219 -17.82 11.16 5.32
N SER A 220 -17.96 11.87 4.20
CA SER A 220 -19.06 12.81 3.95
C SER A 220 -20.27 12.16 3.28
N CYS A 221 -20.10 11.03 2.59
CA CYS A 221 -21.12 10.34 1.81
C CYS A 221 -21.21 8.85 2.21
N PRO A 222 -21.94 8.53 3.30
CA PRO A 222 -22.04 7.16 3.80
C PRO A 222 -22.62 6.16 2.79
N ASP A 223 -23.50 6.61 1.90
CA ASP A 223 -24.07 5.80 0.82
C ASP A 223 -23.01 5.36 -0.21
N VAL A 224 -22.05 6.22 -0.51
CA VAL A 224 -20.92 5.90 -1.38
C VAL A 224 -19.96 4.92 -0.69
N LEU A 225 -19.68 5.14 0.59
CA LEU A 225 -18.86 4.22 1.39
C LEU A 225 -19.52 2.83 1.46
N ASP A 226 -20.81 2.76 1.79
CA ASP A 226 -21.56 1.49 1.88
C ASP A 226 -21.52 0.72 0.55
N TYR A 227 -21.70 1.41 -0.59
CA TYR A 227 -21.59 0.80 -1.90
C TYR A 227 -20.21 0.12 -2.10
N TYR A 228 -19.11 0.78 -1.74
CA TYR A 228 -17.79 0.20 -1.91
C TYR A 228 -17.46 -0.85 -0.85
N GLN A 229 -18.00 -0.76 0.36
CA GLN A 229 -17.90 -1.81 1.38
C GLN A 229 -18.63 -3.09 0.96
N GLU A 230 -19.83 -2.97 0.36
CA GLU A 230 -20.54 -4.14 -0.21
C GLU A 230 -19.79 -4.75 -1.39
N ARG A 231 -19.15 -3.91 -2.19
CA ARG A 231 -18.36 -4.35 -3.32
C ARG A 231 -17.08 -5.06 -2.89
N PHE A 232 -16.35 -4.53 -1.93
CA PHE A 232 -15.03 -5.04 -1.52
C PHE A 232 -15.10 -5.71 -0.15
N ARG A 233 -15.65 -6.93 -0.14
CA ARG A 233 -15.77 -7.72 1.10
C ARG A 233 -14.46 -8.31 1.57
N TYR A 234 -13.48 -8.45 0.66
CA TYR A 234 -12.12 -8.95 0.93
C TYR A 234 -11.11 -7.97 0.36
N ILE A 235 -10.30 -7.40 1.22
CA ILE A 235 -9.31 -6.39 0.86
C ILE A 235 -7.94 -6.89 1.22
N MET A 236 -7.00 -6.80 0.27
CA MET A 236 -5.60 -7.19 0.46
C MET A 236 -4.70 -6.02 0.12
N VAL A 237 -3.67 -5.79 0.94
CA VAL A 237 -2.68 -4.73 0.73
C VAL A 237 -1.29 -5.33 0.80
N ASP A 238 -0.53 -5.19 -0.28
CA ASP A 238 0.89 -5.57 -0.34
C ASP A 238 1.79 -4.40 0.08
N GLU A 239 2.99 -4.69 0.54
CA GLU A 239 4.02 -3.73 1.03
C GLU A 239 3.46 -2.74 2.06
N TYR A 240 2.65 -3.24 2.99
CA TYR A 240 1.90 -2.41 3.95
C TYR A 240 2.76 -1.51 4.84
N GLN A 241 4.03 -1.83 5.05
CA GLN A 241 5.00 -1.01 5.80
C GLN A 241 5.25 0.36 5.14
N ASP A 242 4.95 0.51 3.85
CA ASP A 242 5.18 1.74 3.09
C ASP A 242 3.94 2.64 3.00
N THR A 243 2.84 2.27 3.68
CA THR A 243 1.62 3.08 3.72
C THR A 243 1.78 4.32 4.58
N ASN A 244 1.18 5.44 4.13
CA ASN A 244 0.99 6.66 4.93
C ASN A 244 -0.36 6.64 5.69
N THR A 245 -0.62 7.64 6.51
CA THR A 245 -1.85 7.75 7.32
C THR A 245 -3.11 7.86 6.44
N ALA A 246 -3.05 8.59 5.32
CA ALA A 246 -4.19 8.72 4.41
C ALA A 246 -4.54 7.38 3.72
N GLN A 247 -3.54 6.62 3.27
CA GLN A 247 -3.71 5.29 2.70
C GLN A 247 -4.26 4.29 3.72
N PHE A 248 -3.72 4.31 4.94
CA PHE A 248 -4.25 3.53 6.05
C PHE A 248 -5.73 3.84 6.32
N LYS A 249 -6.09 5.13 6.38
CA LYS A 249 -7.48 5.56 6.62
C LYS A 249 -8.42 5.09 5.50
N PHE A 250 -7.98 5.19 4.25
CA PHE A 250 -8.72 4.73 3.07
C PHE A 250 -9.08 3.23 3.17
N VAL A 251 -8.10 2.36 3.41
CA VAL A 251 -8.37 0.90 3.52
C VAL A 251 -9.15 0.54 4.77
N SER A 252 -8.93 1.26 5.88
CA SER A 252 -9.65 1.04 7.14
C SER A 252 -11.14 1.34 6.99
N LEU A 253 -11.51 2.45 6.31
CA LEU A 253 -12.90 2.78 6.03
C LEU A 253 -13.58 1.71 5.16
N LEU A 254 -12.91 1.27 4.10
CA LEU A 254 -13.44 0.21 3.24
C LEU A 254 -13.63 -1.12 3.97
N ALA A 255 -12.70 -1.48 4.86
CA ALA A 255 -12.72 -2.75 5.57
C ALA A 255 -13.68 -2.76 6.78
N GLU A 256 -14.20 -1.61 7.20
CA GLU A 256 -14.92 -1.47 8.48
C GLU A 256 -16.13 -2.39 8.62
N LYS A 257 -16.86 -2.63 7.54
CA LYS A 257 -18.10 -3.43 7.53
C LYS A 257 -17.83 -4.93 7.68
N TYR A 258 -16.95 -5.47 6.85
CA TYR A 258 -16.68 -6.92 6.78
C TYR A 258 -15.43 -7.34 7.56
N LYS A 259 -14.54 -6.40 7.85
CA LYS A 259 -13.27 -6.59 8.57
C LYS A 259 -12.29 -7.60 7.93
N ASN A 260 -12.55 -8.05 6.72
CA ASN A 260 -11.67 -8.97 5.97
C ASN A 260 -10.53 -8.19 5.30
N LEU A 261 -9.65 -7.62 6.12
CA LEU A 261 -8.47 -6.87 5.70
C LEU A 261 -7.23 -7.72 5.94
N CYS A 262 -6.61 -8.19 4.86
CA CYS A 262 -5.34 -8.88 4.88
C CYS A 262 -4.23 -7.94 4.43
N VAL A 263 -3.30 -7.63 5.32
CA VAL A 263 -2.14 -6.81 4.99
C VAL A 263 -0.87 -7.63 5.05
N VAL A 264 0.02 -7.43 4.08
CA VAL A 264 1.30 -8.10 4.00
C VAL A 264 2.40 -7.07 3.96
N GLY A 265 3.43 -7.25 4.76
CA GLY A 265 4.55 -6.32 4.78
C GLY A 265 5.73 -6.85 5.59
N ASP A 266 6.81 -6.09 5.50
CA ASP A 266 8.06 -6.32 6.22
C ASP A 266 8.50 -5.02 6.89
N ASP A 267 8.31 -4.90 8.19
CA ASP A 267 8.71 -3.71 8.95
C ASP A 267 10.21 -3.41 8.84
N ASP A 268 11.05 -4.44 8.61
CA ASP A 268 12.50 -4.28 8.37
C ASP A 268 12.81 -3.66 7.00
N GLN A 269 11.86 -3.64 6.06
CA GLN A 269 12.00 -3.03 4.74
C GLN A 269 11.35 -1.65 4.62
N SER A 270 10.88 -1.04 5.71
CA SER A 270 10.28 0.30 5.71
C SER A 270 11.34 1.38 5.53
N ILE A 271 11.70 1.67 4.28
CA ILE A 271 12.73 2.66 3.92
C ILE A 271 12.17 3.92 3.25
N TYR A 272 10.84 4.02 3.09
CA TYR A 272 10.18 5.14 2.40
C TYR A 272 9.61 6.22 3.33
N LYS A 273 10.12 6.32 4.57
CA LYS A 273 9.71 7.40 5.50
C LYS A 273 9.84 8.80 4.88
N PHE A 274 10.85 9.03 4.05
CA PHE A 274 11.06 10.31 3.35
C PHE A 274 10.00 10.59 2.26
N ARG A 275 9.14 9.61 1.95
CA ARG A 275 7.96 9.72 1.07
C ARG A 275 6.65 9.62 1.84
N GLY A 276 6.64 9.91 3.13
CA GLY A 276 5.44 9.90 3.96
C GLY A 276 5.04 8.53 4.54
N ALA A 277 5.80 7.45 4.26
CA ALA A 277 5.49 6.15 4.86
C ALA A 277 5.53 6.20 6.39
N ASN A 278 4.50 5.61 7.01
CA ASN A 278 4.34 5.55 8.46
C ASN A 278 4.43 4.11 8.95
N ILE A 279 5.62 3.71 9.42
CA ILE A 279 5.84 2.37 9.98
C ILE A 279 4.88 2.04 11.14
N GLY A 280 4.34 3.06 11.80
CA GLY A 280 3.33 2.89 12.85
C GLY A 280 2.09 2.13 12.39
N ASN A 281 1.76 2.17 11.09
CA ASN A 281 0.63 1.45 10.52
C ASN A 281 0.80 -0.08 10.65
N ILE A 282 1.97 -0.61 10.33
CA ILE A 282 2.22 -2.05 10.43
C ILE A 282 2.53 -2.47 11.88
N LEU A 283 3.31 -1.67 12.62
CA LEU A 283 3.63 -1.97 14.01
C LEU A 283 2.39 -1.87 14.92
N GLY A 284 1.51 -0.92 14.65
CA GLY A 284 0.27 -0.66 15.40
C GLY A 284 -0.95 -1.43 14.93
N TYR A 285 -0.84 -2.31 13.93
CA TYR A 285 -1.98 -2.97 13.32
C TYR A 285 -2.90 -3.68 14.32
N GLU A 286 -2.33 -4.44 15.26
CA GLU A 286 -3.07 -5.17 16.31
C GLU A 286 -3.76 -4.24 17.31
N LYS A 287 -3.28 -2.99 17.47
CA LYS A 287 -3.96 -1.99 18.33
C LYS A 287 -5.24 -1.49 17.67
N VAL A 288 -5.24 -1.37 16.33
CA VAL A 288 -6.42 -0.95 15.55
C VAL A 288 -7.38 -2.12 15.33
N PHE A 289 -6.83 -3.31 15.12
CA PHE A 289 -7.57 -4.55 14.91
C PHE A 289 -7.22 -5.60 15.97
N PRO A 290 -7.77 -5.50 17.21
CA PRO A 290 -7.39 -6.39 18.33
C PRO A 290 -7.63 -7.87 18.08
N GLN A 291 -8.55 -8.20 17.18
CA GLN A 291 -8.83 -9.59 16.77
C GLN A 291 -7.97 -10.07 15.59
N ALA A 292 -6.97 -9.27 15.17
CA ALA A 292 -6.16 -9.61 14.02
C ALA A 292 -5.34 -10.88 14.27
N LYS A 293 -5.35 -11.76 13.29
CA LYS A 293 -4.43 -12.90 13.24
C LYS A 293 -3.09 -12.42 12.69
N VAL A 294 -2.02 -12.63 13.44
CA VAL A 294 -0.66 -12.35 13.00
C VAL A 294 0.01 -13.63 12.56
N ILE A 295 0.52 -13.67 11.34
CA ILE A 295 1.21 -14.82 10.74
C ILE A 295 2.58 -14.36 10.28
N LYS A 296 3.63 -15.12 10.64
CA LYS A 296 5.01 -14.80 10.29
C LYS A 296 5.51 -15.72 9.19
N LEU A 297 6.01 -15.13 8.10
CA LEU A 297 6.68 -15.88 7.03
C LEU A 297 8.19 -15.68 7.16
N GLU A 298 8.86 -16.62 7.82
CA GLU A 298 10.27 -16.53 8.16
C GLU A 298 11.17 -17.37 7.24
N GLN A 299 10.60 -18.33 6.50
CA GLN A 299 11.36 -19.11 5.54
C GLN A 299 11.64 -18.30 4.28
N ASN A 300 12.93 -18.11 4.00
CA ASN A 300 13.42 -17.44 2.79
C ASN A 300 13.77 -18.47 1.71
N TYR A 301 13.29 -18.19 0.47
CA TYR A 301 13.50 -19.01 -0.71
C TYR A 301 14.47 -18.38 -1.72
N ARG A 302 14.99 -17.20 -1.43
CA ARG A 302 15.78 -16.38 -2.35
C ARG A 302 17.28 -16.54 -2.12
N SER A 303 17.71 -16.52 -0.85
CA SER A 303 19.09 -16.33 -0.45
C SER A 303 19.70 -17.59 0.18
N THR A 304 21.02 -17.69 0.17
CA THR A 304 21.80 -18.71 0.87
C THR A 304 21.90 -18.38 2.36
N GLN A 305 22.38 -19.36 3.18
CA GLN A 305 22.48 -19.22 4.63
C GLN A 305 23.44 -18.11 5.05
N ASN A 306 24.59 -17.98 4.38
CA ASN A 306 25.58 -16.94 4.69
C ASN A 306 25.00 -15.54 4.51
N ILE A 307 24.23 -15.29 3.44
CA ILE A 307 23.56 -14.01 3.19
C ILE A 307 22.55 -13.71 4.28
N LEU A 308 21.72 -14.69 4.66
CA LEU A 308 20.71 -14.48 5.70
C LEU A 308 21.30 -14.28 7.08
N SER A 309 22.37 -15.00 7.41
CA SER A 309 23.08 -14.85 8.68
C SER A 309 23.60 -13.41 8.83
N ALA A 310 24.24 -12.88 7.80
CA ALA A 310 24.71 -11.49 7.81
C ALA A 310 23.55 -10.48 7.87
N ALA A 311 22.49 -10.68 7.10
CA ALA A 311 21.31 -9.81 7.12
C ALA A 311 20.64 -9.82 8.51
N ASN A 312 20.48 -10.99 9.13
CA ASN A 312 19.93 -11.12 10.49
C ASN A 312 20.79 -10.39 11.53
N GLU A 313 22.13 -10.44 11.42
CA GLU A 313 23.00 -9.70 12.33
C GLU A 313 22.88 -8.17 12.16
N VAL A 314 22.80 -7.70 10.94
CA VAL A 314 22.62 -6.26 10.67
C VAL A 314 21.29 -5.75 11.21
N ILE A 315 20.19 -6.48 10.97
CA ILE A 315 18.85 -6.03 11.33
C ILE A 315 18.58 -6.04 12.84
N LYS A 316 19.36 -6.78 13.63
CA LYS A 316 19.27 -6.75 15.11
C LYS A 316 19.53 -5.35 15.70
N ASN A 317 20.22 -4.48 14.96
CA ASN A 317 20.47 -3.09 15.39
C ASN A 317 19.22 -2.20 15.29
N ASN A 318 18.16 -2.64 14.62
CA ASN A 318 16.92 -1.88 14.53
C ASN A 318 16.07 -2.09 15.78
N GLU A 319 15.74 -0.99 16.46
CA GLU A 319 14.88 -0.99 17.63
C GLU A 319 13.39 -0.91 17.22
N GLY A 320 12.49 -1.48 18.04
CA GLY A 320 11.04 -1.37 17.87
C GLY A 320 10.43 -2.22 16.75
N ARG A 321 11.22 -3.11 16.14
CA ARG A 321 10.75 -4.06 15.12
C ARG A 321 9.89 -5.17 15.72
N LYS A 322 9.07 -5.80 14.89
CA LYS A 322 8.38 -7.04 15.26
C LYS A 322 9.35 -8.20 15.09
N ASP A 323 9.51 -9.02 16.14
CA ASP A 323 10.43 -10.16 16.15
C ASP A 323 10.13 -11.14 15.03
N LYS A 324 11.12 -11.33 14.14
CA LYS A 324 11.21 -12.39 13.14
C LYS A 324 12.65 -12.70 12.84
N THR A 325 12.94 -13.98 12.54
CA THR A 325 14.27 -14.43 12.16
C THR A 325 14.18 -15.21 10.87
N LEU A 326 14.80 -14.69 9.82
CA LEU A 326 14.79 -15.35 8.53
C LEU A 326 15.71 -16.57 8.55
N TRP A 327 15.22 -17.67 8.01
CA TRP A 327 15.99 -18.91 7.83
C TRP A 327 15.76 -19.47 6.43
N THR A 328 16.64 -20.31 5.94
CA THR A 328 16.52 -20.94 4.63
C THR A 328 16.96 -22.41 4.66
N ALA A 329 16.34 -23.22 3.83
CA ALA A 329 16.76 -24.58 3.51
C ALA A 329 17.77 -24.62 2.35
N ASN A 330 18.10 -23.48 1.73
CA ASN A 330 19.09 -23.40 0.68
C ASN A 330 20.49 -23.71 1.24
N GLU A 331 21.43 -23.95 0.35
CA GLU A 331 22.83 -24.21 0.68
C GLU A 331 23.49 -23.08 1.47
N GLU A 332 24.63 -23.35 2.06
CA GLU A 332 25.42 -22.37 2.81
C GLU A 332 25.80 -21.16 1.95
N GLY A 333 26.15 -21.40 0.70
CA GLY A 333 26.58 -20.38 -0.25
C GLY A 333 28.02 -19.92 -0.07
N ALA A 334 28.46 -19.00 -0.93
CA ALA A 334 29.80 -18.43 -0.86
C ALA A 334 29.98 -17.59 0.41
N PRO A 335 31.21 -17.52 0.98
CA PRO A 335 31.54 -16.61 2.05
C PRO A 335 31.31 -15.15 1.65
N ILE A 336 30.94 -14.32 2.61
CA ILE A 336 30.82 -12.88 2.39
C ILE A 336 32.21 -12.27 2.39
N HIS A 337 32.53 -11.56 1.30
CA HIS A 337 33.77 -10.82 1.16
C HIS A 337 33.58 -9.37 1.59
N PHE A 338 34.39 -8.93 2.53
CA PHE A 338 34.46 -7.52 2.94
C PHE A 338 35.74 -6.90 2.36
N ARG A 339 35.58 -5.71 1.75
CA ARG A 339 36.71 -4.90 1.28
C ARG A 339 36.45 -3.44 1.56
N GLN A 340 37.49 -2.76 2.04
CA GLN A 340 37.47 -1.33 2.30
C GLN A 340 38.37 -0.62 1.27
N PHE A 341 37.85 0.46 0.70
CA PHE A 341 38.58 1.30 -0.26
C PHE A 341 38.85 2.65 0.37
N GLN A 342 39.91 3.34 -0.09
CA GLN A 342 40.26 4.68 0.42
C GLN A 342 39.33 5.78 -0.13
N ASN A 343 38.79 5.57 -1.33
CA ASN A 343 37.88 6.50 -2.01
C ASN A 343 36.97 5.76 -3.00
N GLY A 344 35.95 6.47 -3.48
CA GLY A 344 34.99 5.91 -4.44
C GLY A 344 35.51 5.59 -5.83
N TYR A 345 36.68 6.12 -6.24
CA TYR A 345 37.31 5.76 -7.53
C TYR A 345 37.91 4.35 -7.46
N GLU A 346 38.60 4.03 -6.36
CA GLU A 346 39.13 2.69 -6.14
C GLU A 346 38.02 1.64 -6.04
N GLU A 347 36.90 2.00 -5.40
CA GLU A 347 35.72 1.14 -5.34
C GLU A 347 35.15 0.88 -6.72
N ALA A 348 34.95 1.93 -7.52
CA ALA A 348 34.41 1.82 -8.88
C ALA A 348 35.32 1.06 -9.86
N GLU A 349 36.65 1.16 -9.68
CA GLU A 349 37.61 0.41 -10.51
C GLU A 349 37.63 -1.09 -10.18
N TYR A 350 37.31 -1.42 -8.91
CA TYR A 350 37.27 -2.80 -8.47
C TYR A 350 36.02 -3.56 -8.93
N ILE A 351 34.86 -2.88 -9.02
CA ILE A 351 33.56 -3.45 -9.43
C ILE A 351 33.52 -3.69 -10.94
#